data_80a57b14d9a7b6aa321206dd7df2e18c
#
_entry.id   80a57b14d9a7b6aa321206dd7df2e18c
#
_cell.length_a   1.000
_cell.length_b   1.000
_cell.length_c   1.000
_cell.angle_alpha   90.00
_cell.angle_beta   90.00
_cell.angle_gamma   90.00
#
_symmetry.space_group_name_H-M   'P 1'
#
loop_
_entity.id
_entity.type
_entity.pdbx_description
1 polymer ?
#
loop_
_entity_poly.entity_id
_entity_poly.type
_entity_poly.pdbx_seq_one_letter_code
_entity_poly.pdbx_strand_id
1 'polypeptide(L)'
;MASPLVKSKRPALAEDTRTKLLDAAGQVFSESGFQAATVREICARAGVNIALVNYYFGDKLELYTEVLRHSVGASGRGIIKKAIGSTARPEQAFRELIHAMLLRVCRAERPGWHFRLMMHEFAQPTPAMASVIDETMRPVYNRFRVLVGKMLHLPPDHDLVRLSTHSVIAQVVHYAHARHVVSRVWPELELNPERIAQIATHIADFSLAGLRHMAPAQAKERRNGKI
;
A
#
# COMPACT_ATOMS: atom_id res chain seq x y z
N MET A 1 -48.92 23.60 -6.82
CA MET A 1 -47.69 23.96 -6.08
C MET A 1 -47.09 22.70 -5.53
N ALA A 2 -46.04 22.21 -6.16
CA ALA A 2 -45.37 20.97 -5.77
C ALA A 2 -44.25 21.29 -4.79
N SER A 3 -44.24 20.60 -3.66
CA SER A 3 -43.24 20.69 -2.59
C SER A 3 -41.92 20.09 -3.06
N PRO A 4 -40.75 20.70 -2.80
CA PRO A 4 -39.47 20.13 -3.24
C PRO A 4 -39.08 18.94 -2.37
N LEU A 5 -38.75 17.83 -3.05
CA LEU A 5 -38.19 16.60 -2.49
C LEU A 5 -36.93 16.89 -1.67
N VAL A 6 -37.00 16.66 -0.38
CA VAL A 6 -35.87 16.59 0.54
C VAL A 6 -34.98 15.39 0.15
N LYS A 7 -33.95 15.64 -0.65
CA LYS A 7 -32.91 14.66 -0.95
C LYS A 7 -32.26 14.22 0.38
N SER A 8 -32.31 12.93 0.67
CA SER A 8 -31.94 12.32 1.93
C SER A 8 -30.47 12.63 2.33
N LYS A 9 -30.26 13.35 3.41
CA LYS A 9 -28.97 13.56 4.11
C LYS A 9 -28.45 12.28 4.81
N ARG A 10 -29.23 11.20 4.85
CA ARG A 10 -28.91 9.95 5.58
C ARG A 10 -27.65 9.20 5.10
N PRO A 11 -27.36 9.04 3.78
CA PRO A 11 -26.16 8.30 3.35
C PRO A 11 -24.86 9.03 3.69
N ALA A 12 -24.83 10.37 3.60
CA ALA A 12 -23.63 11.17 3.89
C ALA A 12 -23.27 11.18 5.40
N LEU A 13 -24.28 11.23 6.26
CA LEU A 13 -24.09 11.14 7.73
C LEU A 13 -23.60 9.76 8.18
N ALA A 14 -24.06 8.70 7.53
CA ALA A 14 -23.62 7.34 7.80
C ALA A 14 -22.16 7.11 7.39
N GLU A 15 -21.75 7.63 6.24
CA GLU A 15 -20.36 7.57 5.77
C GLU A 15 -19.40 8.38 6.65
N ASP A 16 -19.83 9.58 7.08
CA ASP A 16 -19.06 10.40 8.02
C ASP A 16 -18.87 9.70 9.37
N THR A 17 -19.91 9.04 9.90
CA THR A 17 -19.83 8.28 11.15
C THR A 17 -18.91 7.05 11.02
N ARG A 18 -18.99 6.34 9.89
CA ARG A 18 -18.12 5.20 9.60
C ARG A 18 -16.66 5.62 9.54
N THR A 19 -16.37 6.73 8.88
CA THR A 19 -15.01 7.28 8.75
C THR A 19 -14.46 7.71 10.11
N LYS A 20 -15.26 8.41 10.93
CA LYS A 20 -14.88 8.78 12.30
C LYS A 20 -14.55 7.56 13.17
N LEU A 21 -15.33 6.49 13.06
CA LEU A 21 -15.06 5.24 13.75
C LEU A 21 -13.75 4.60 13.31
N LEU A 22 -13.47 4.56 12.00
CA LEU A 22 -12.21 4.02 11.45
C LEU A 22 -10.99 4.81 11.93
N ASP A 23 -11.08 6.13 11.95
CA ASP A 23 -9.98 6.99 12.41
C ASP A 23 -9.73 6.82 13.91
N ALA A 24 -10.78 6.84 14.74
CA ALA A 24 -10.68 6.61 16.17
C ALA A 24 -10.13 5.21 16.49
N ALA A 25 -10.61 4.19 15.78
CA ALA A 25 -10.13 2.82 15.91
C ALA A 25 -8.66 2.71 15.51
N GLY A 26 -8.25 3.35 14.41
CA GLY A 26 -6.87 3.40 13.96
C GLY A 26 -5.93 3.99 15.00
N GLN A 27 -6.35 5.07 15.67
CA GLN A 27 -5.60 5.68 16.77
C GLN A 27 -5.47 4.71 17.95
N VAL A 28 -6.57 4.17 18.46
CA VAL A 28 -6.58 3.25 19.62
C VAL A 28 -5.75 1.99 19.33
N PHE A 29 -5.96 1.36 18.19
CA PHE A 29 -5.19 0.17 17.80
C PHE A 29 -3.70 0.44 17.62
N SER A 30 -3.33 1.62 17.11
CA SER A 30 -1.93 2.00 16.96
C SER A 30 -1.23 2.33 18.28
N GLU A 31 -1.98 2.73 19.29
CA GLU A 31 -1.48 3.07 20.63
C GLU A 31 -1.35 1.82 21.51
N SER A 32 -2.37 0.96 21.51
CA SER A 32 -2.52 -0.15 22.46
C SER A 32 -2.33 -1.55 21.82
N GLY A 33 -2.25 -1.63 20.49
CA GLY A 33 -2.27 -2.89 19.76
C GLY A 33 -3.65 -3.54 19.73
N PHE A 34 -3.79 -4.60 18.93
CA PHE A 34 -5.08 -5.29 18.77
C PHE A 34 -5.61 -5.90 20.08
N GLN A 35 -4.74 -6.55 20.86
CA GLN A 35 -5.18 -7.29 22.04
C GLN A 35 -5.74 -6.38 23.15
N ALA A 36 -5.00 -5.32 23.52
CA ALA A 36 -5.36 -4.44 24.62
C ALA A 36 -6.45 -3.41 24.28
N ALA A 37 -6.58 -3.00 23.02
CA ALA A 37 -7.60 -2.06 22.57
C ALA A 37 -9.03 -2.61 22.84
N THR A 38 -9.95 -1.75 23.27
CA THR A 38 -11.34 -2.09 23.52
C THR A 38 -12.30 -1.33 22.60
N VAL A 39 -13.39 -1.98 22.19
CA VAL A 39 -14.46 -1.34 21.41
C VAL A 39 -15.07 -0.15 22.17
N ARG A 40 -15.14 -0.25 23.51
CA ARG A 40 -15.65 0.81 24.37
C ARG A 40 -14.80 2.08 24.29
N GLU A 41 -13.47 1.93 24.31
CA GLU A 41 -12.53 3.03 24.17
C GLU A 41 -12.62 3.68 22.80
N ILE A 42 -12.71 2.86 21.75
CA ILE A 42 -12.89 3.34 20.36
C ILE A 42 -14.17 4.17 20.23
N CYS A 43 -15.28 3.67 20.76
CA CYS A 43 -16.56 4.38 20.75
C CYS A 43 -16.52 5.68 21.54
N ALA A 44 -15.87 5.69 22.69
CA ALA A 44 -15.68 6.91 23.49
C ALA A 44 -14.87 7.97 22.73
N ARG A 45 -13.78 7.55 22.06
CA ARG A 45 -12.94 8.45 21.25
C ARG A 45 -13.66 8.97 20.00
N ALA A 46 -14.50 8.13 19.39
CA ALA A 46 -15.29 8.52 18.21
C ALA A 46 -16.55 9.35 18.57
N GLY A 47 -16.96 9.40 19.83
CA GLY A 47 -18.19 10.06 20.27
C GLY A 47 -19.45 9.34 19.80
N VAL A 48 -19.43 8.00 19.71
CA VAL A 48 -20.54 7.19 19.19
C VAL A 48 -20.95 6.06 20.14
N ASN A 49 -22.15 5.52 19.91
CA ASN A 49 -22.63 4.37 20.67
C ASN A 49 -21.99 3.05 20.17
N ILE A 50 -21.72 2.12 21.09
CA ILE A 50 -21.17 0.80 20.80
C ILE A 50 -21.99 0.00 19.78
N ALA A 51 -23.32 0.19 19.76
CA ALA A 51 -24.20 -0.46 18.79
C ALA A 51 -23.83 -0.13 17.32
N LEU A 52 -23.22 1.04 17.06
CA LEU A 52 -22.79 1.42 15.73
C LEU A 52 -21.56 0.64 15.25
N VAL A 53 -20.68 0.21 16.15
CA VAL A 53 -19.57 -0.67 15.78
C VAL A 53 -20.11 -2.03 15.33
N ASN A 54 -21.02 -2.62 16.10
CA ASN A 54 -21.65 -3.88 15.70
C ASN A 54 -22.44 -3.75 14.40
N TYR A 55 -23.11 -2.61 14.19
CA TYR A 55 -23.87 -2.35 12.95
C TYR A 55 -22.98 -2.22 11.72
N TYR A 56 -21.86 -1.45 11.80
CA TYR A 56 -21.00 -1.17 10.63
C TYR A 56 -19.93 -2.23 10.41
N PHE A 57 -19.47 -2.90 11.45
CA PHE A 57 -18.27 -3.73 11.39
C PHE A 57 -18.46 -5.14 11.98
N GLY A 58 -19.57 -5.41 12.69
CA GLY A 58 -19.80 -6.70 13.30
C GLY A 58 -19.05 -6.87 14.63
N ASP A 59 -17.76 -7.14 14.57
CA ASP A 59 -16.95 -7.34 15.78
C ASP A 59 -15.63 -6.55 15.79
N LYS A 60 -14.82 -6.71 16.83
CA LYS A 60 -13.52 -6.03 16.98
C LYS A 60 -12.52 -6.47 15.91
N LEU A 61 -12.54 -7.74 15.49
CA LEU A 61 -11.61 -8.24 14.47
C LEU A 61 -11.98 -7.72 13.09
N GLU A 62 -13.25 -7.66 12.76
CA GLU A 62 -13.75 -7.08 11.52
C GLU A 62 -13.47 -5.58 11.46
N LEU A 63 -13.71 -4.83 12.56
CA LEU A 63 -13.32 -3.43 12.67
C LEU A 63 -11.82 -3.25 12.45
N TYR A 64 -10.99 -4.07 13.09
CA TYR A 64 -9.54 -4.02 12.95
C TYR A 64 -9.10 -4.30 11.51
N THR A 65 -9.71 -5.29 10.87
CA THR A 65 -9.46 -5.64 9.47
C THR A 65 -9.79 -4.47 8.54
N GLU A 66 -10.92 -3.79 8.77
CA GLU A 66 -11.29 -2.60 8.01
C GLU A 66 -10.32 -1.42 8.25
N VAL A 67 -9.83 -1.25 9.48
CA VAL A 67 -8.81 -0.24 9.79
C VAL A 67 -7.50 -0.55 9.06
N LEU A 68 -7.06 -1.80 9.02
CA LEU A 68 -5.90 -2.23 8.25
C LEU A 68 -6.12 -2.01 6.74
N ARG A 69 -7.28 -2.39 6.19
CA ARG A 69 -7.65 -2.11 4.79
C ARG A 69 -7.62 -0.62 4.50
N HIS A 70 -8.15 0.19 5.40
CA HIS A 70 -8.12 1.65 5.30
C HIS A 70 -6.68 2.16 5.33
N SER A 71 -5.88 1.69 6.27
CA SER A 71 -4.46 2.02 6.40
C SER A 71 -3.66 1.70 5.13
N VAL A 72 -3.86 0.52 4.57
CA VAL A 72 -3.13 0.08 3.37
C VAL A 72 -3.79 0.60 2.09
N GLY A 73 -5.11 0.79 2.07
CA GLY A 73 -5.91 0.96 0.84
C GLY A 73 -6.48 2.35 0.56
N ALA A 74 -6.70 3.22 1.57
CA ALA A 74 -7.49 4.44 1.38
C ALA A 74 -6.81 5.46 0.47
N SER A 75 -5.51 5.62 0.56
CA SER A 75 -4.77 6.61 -0.22
C SER A 75 -4.06 5.96 -1.41
N GLY A 76 -4.66 6.04 -2.59
CA GLY A 76 -3.99 5.62 -3.83
C GLY A 76 -4.45 4.30 -4.44
N ARG A 77 -5.57 3.70 -4.00
CA ARG A 77 -6.16 2.53 -4.67
C ARG A 77 -6.32 2.73 -6.18
N GLY A 78 -6.81 3.90 -6.60
CA GLY A 78 -6.97 4.25 -8.01
C GLY A 78 -5.65 4.30 -8.77
N ILE A 79 -4.60 4.89 -8.18
CA ILE A 79 -3.27 5.01 -8.78
C ILE A 79 -2.64 3.63 -8.95
N ILE A 80 -2.66 2.80 -7.90
CA ILE A 80 -2.14 1.43 -7.95
C ILE A 80 -2.96 0.57 -8.93
N LYS A 81 -4.29 0.65 -8.91
CA LYS A 81 -5.15 -0.10 -9.84
C LYS A 81 -4.84 0.27 -11.29
N LYS A 82 -4.64 1.57 -11.58
CA LYS A 82 -4.23 2.04 -12.92
C LYS A 82 -2.86 1.48 -13.31
N ALA A 83 -1.87 1.53 -12.43
CA ALA A 83 -0.53 1.00 -12.70
C ALA A 83 -0.52 -0.52 -12.89
N ILE A 84 -1.30 -1.28 -12.11
CA ILE A 84 -1.48 -2.73 -12.29
C ILE A 84 -2.08 -3.02 -13.67
N GLY A 85 -3.08 -2.25 -14.09
CA GLY A 85 -3.78 -2.41 -15.37
C GLY A 85 -3.05 -1.81 -16.58
N SER A 86 -1.87 -1.20 -16.41
CA SER A 86 -1.13 -0.60 -17.51
C SER A 86 -0.79 -1.63 -18.59
N THR A 87 -1.11 -1.29 -19.85
CA THR A 87 -0.78 -2.05 -21.06
C THR A 87 0.50 -1.57 -21.73
N ALA A 88 1.20 -0.62 -21.13
CA ALA A 88 2.48 -0.10 -21.61
C ALA A 88 3.53 -1.22 -21.73
N ARG A 89 4.62 -0.94 -22.45
CA ARG A 89 5.78 -1.84 -22.53
C ARG A 89 6.25 -2.22 -21.11
N PRO A 90 6.78 -3.43 -20.90
CA PRO A 90 7.12 -3.93 -19.56
C PRO A 90 7.99 -2.97 -18.74
N GLU A 91 9.01 -2.35 -19.34
CA GLU A 91 9.88 -1.39 -18.63
C GLU A 91 9.10 -0.14 -18.20
N GLN A 92 8.21 0.38 -19.06
CA GLN A 92 7.40 1.55 -18.73
C GLN A 92 6.36 1.24 -17.66
N ALA A 93 5.66 0.10 -17.79
CA ALA A 93 4.72 -0.35 -16.77
C ALA A 93 5.39 -0.60 -15.40
N PHE A 94 6.63 -1.07 -15.41
CA PHE A 94 7.45 -1.25 -14.22
C PHE A 94 7.77 0.08 -13.53
N ARG A 95 8.18 1.11 -14.29
CA ARG A 95 8.41 2.47 -13.79
C ARG A 95 7.13 3.08 -13.17
N GLU A 96 6.01 2.95 -13.88
CA GLU A 96 4.71 3.44 -13.41
C GLU A 96 4.30 2.76 -12.09
N LEU A 97 4.56 1.46 -11.96
CA LEU A 97 4.21 0.72 -10.75
C LEU A 97 5.08 1.12 -9.55
N ILE A 98 6.41 1.31 -9.75
CA ILE A 98 7.31 1.81 -8.72
C ILE A 98 6.88 3.20 -8.27
N HIS A 99 6.62 4.10 -9.20
CA HIS A 99 6.19 5.47 -8.90
C HIS A 99 4.85 5.48 -8.14
N ALA A 100 3.86 4.71 -8.61
CA ALA A 100 2.57 4.58 -7.94
C ALA A 100 2.70 4.03 -6.51
N MET A 101 3.59 3.05 -6.31
CA MET A 101 3.84 2.46 -5.01
C MET A 101 4.53 3.45 -4.07
N LEU A 102 5.55 4.18 -4.52
CA LEU A 102 6.22 5.23 -3.73
C LEU A 102 5.27 6.35 -3.35
N LEU A 103 4.48 6.88 -4.29
CA LEU A 103 3.45 7.86 -3.99
C LEU A 103 2.49 7.36 -2.92
N ARG A 104 2.12 6.09 -2.97
CA ARG A 104 1.23 5.49 -1.98
C ARG A 104 1.86 5.40 -0.60
N VAL A 105 3.12 4.93 -0.49
CA VAL A 105 3.76 4.67 0.82
C VAL A 105 4.38 5.92 1.45
N CYS A 106 4.78 6.92 0.65
CA CYS A 106 5.45 8.13 1.11
C CYS A 106 4.51 9.33 1.33
N ARG A 107 3.18 9.21 1.08
CA ARG A 107 2.25 10.33 1.25
C ARG A 107 2.32 10.93 2.65
N ALA A 108 2.55 12.25 2.69
CA ALA A 108 2.63 13.02 3.93
C ALA A 108 1.28 13.14 4.67
N GLU A 109 0.17 12.99 3.96
CA GLU A 109 -1.20 13.17 4.46
C GLU A 109 -1.73 11.99 5.29
N ARG A 110 -0.92 10.95 5.49
CA ARG A 110 -1.34 9.82 6.32
C ARG A 110 -1.25 10.20 7.79
N PRO A 111 -2.33 10.03 8.56
CA PRO A 111 -2.26 10.15 10.02
C PRO A 111 -1.13 9.26 10.57
N GLY A 112 -0.37 9.76 11.54
CA GLY A 112 0.80 9.05 12.11
C GLY A 112 0.48 7.65 12.65
N TRP A 113 -0.80 7.35 12.95
CA TRP A 113 -1.24 6.05 13.42
C TRP A 113 -1.16 4.95 12.35
N HIS A 114 -1.24 5.27 11.05
CA HIS A 114 -1.11 4.26 9.98
C HIS A 114 0.24 3.54 10.02
N PHE A 115 1.31 4.32 10.22
CA PHE A 115 2.64 3.75 10.30
C PHE A 115 2.80 2.87 11.54
N ARG A 116 2.37 3.36 12.72
CA ARG A 116 2.45 2.59 13.97
C ARG A 116 1.66 1.29 13.89
N LEU A 117 0.45 1.34 13.34
CA LEU A 117 -0.39 0.16 13.14
C LEU A 117 0.30 -0.90 12.30
N MET A 118 0.91 -0.51 11.18
CA MET A 118 1.65 -1.44 10.32
C MET A 118 2.91 -2.00 11.01
N MET A 119 3.59 -1.22 11.85
CA MET A 119 4.72 -1.71 12.65
C MET A 119 4.27 -2.76 13.66
N HIS A 120 3.11 -2.59 14.30
CA HIS A 120 2.52 -3.60 15.16
C HIS A 120 2.25 -4.91 14.41
N GLU A 121 1.66 -4.84 13.22
CA GLU A 121 1.38 -6.01 12.39
C GLU A 121 2.66 -6.72 11.90
N PHE A 122 3.73 -6.00 11.59
CA PHE A 122 5.00 -6.62 11.23
C PHE A 122 5.70 -7.30 12.41
N ALA A 123 5.54 -6.75 13.62
CA ALA A 123 6.12 -7.34 14.83
C ALA A 123 5.27 -8.51 15.38
N GLN A 124 3.96 -8.39 15.32
CA GLN A 124 2.99 -9.35 15.86
C GLN A 124 1.78 -9.47 14.92
N PRO A 125 1.90 -10.28 13.84
CA PRO A 125 0.84 -10.41 12.85
C PRO A 125 -0.45 -10.96 13.45
N THR A 126 -1.57 -10.31 13.13
CA THR A 126 -2.91 -10.78 13.48
C THR A 126 -3.55 -11.56 12.32
N PRO A 127 -4.62 -12.36 12.57
CA PRO A 127 -5.37 -13.01 11.49
C PRO A 127 -5.92 -12.03 10.44
N ALA A 128 -6.21 -10.77 10.82
CA ALA A 128 -6.66 -9.72 9.93
C ALA A 128 -5.64 -9.41 8.82
N MET A 129 -4.33 -9.51 9.11
CA MET A 129 -3.29 -9.18 8.14
C MET A 129 -3.30 -10.12 6.93
N ALA A 130 -3.70 -11.38 7.08
CA ALA A 130 -3.74 -12.34 5.98
C ALA A 130 -4.67 -11.88 4.85
N SER A 131 -5.90 -11.46 5.17
CA SER A 131 -6.85 -10.96 4.17
C SER A 131 -6.37 -9.65 3.53
N VAL A 132 -5.76 -8.77 4.31
CA VAL A 132 -5.19 -7.51 3.80
C VAL A 132 -4.03 -7.76 2.82
N ILE A 133 -3.15 -8.73 3.12
CA ILE A 133 -2.10 -9.15 2.20
C ILE A 133 -2.69 -9.64 0.88
N ASP A 134 -3.68 -10.55 0.94
CA ASP A 134 -4.26 -11.15 -0.24
C ASP A 134 -5.01 -10.15 -1.12
N GLU A 135 -5.75 -9.23 -0.51
CA GLU A 135 -6.57 -8.25 -1.22
C GLU A 135 -5.78 -7.05 -1.75
N THR A 136 -4.70 -6.64 -1.06
CA THR A 136 -4.04 -5.36 -1.35
C THR A 136 -2.58 -5.47 -1.76
N MET A 137 -1.82 -6.40 -1.17
CA MET A 137 -0.38 -6.53 -1.43
C MET A 137 -0.10 -7.54 -2.53
N ARG A 138 -0.79 -8.69 -2.51
CA ARG A 138 -0.60 -9.77 -3.49
C ARG A 138 -0.84 -9.33 -4.95
N PRO A 139 -1.85 -8.51 -5.30
CA PRO A 139 -2.02 -8.02 -6.67
C PRO A 139 -0.83 -7.19 -7.17
N VAL A 140 -0.27 -6.33 -6.30
CA VAL A 140 0.92 -5.52 -6.61
C VAL A 140 2.14 -6.42 -6.81
N TYR A 141 2.37 -7.33 -5.88
CA TYR A 141 3.46 -8.31 -5.94
C TYR A 141 3.39 -9.16 -7.22
N ASN A 142 2.23 -9.70 -7.56
CA ASN A 142 2.03 -10.49 -8.77
C ASN A 142 2.27 -9.67 -10.04
N ARG A 143 1.86 -8.39 -10.05
CA ARG A 143 2.14 -7.51 -11.20
C ARG A 143 3.64 -7.30 -11.38
N PHE A 144 4.41 -7.06 -10.31
CA PHE A 144 5.87 -6.99 -10.37
C PHE A 144 6.48 -8.28 -10.93
N ARG A 145 6.06 -9.45 -10.43
CA ARG A 145 6.55 -10.75 -10.92
C ARG A 145 6.32 -10.93 -12.42
N VAL A 146 5.13 -10.58 -12.90
CA VAL A 146 4.83 -10.66 -14.33
C VAL A 146 5.73 -9.73 -15.15
N LEU A 147 5.95 -8.50 -14.69
CA LEU A 147 6.80 -7.53 -15.39
C LEU A 147 8.27 -7.96 -15.36
N VAL A 148 8.79 -8.33 -14.19
CA VAL A 148 10.16 -8.83 -14.03
C VAL A 148 10.39 -10.11 -14.83
N GLY A 149 9.44 -11.06 -14.81
CA GLY A 149 9.51 -12.27 -15.60
C GLY A 149 9.61 -12.00 -17.10
N LYS A 150 8.80 -11.07 -17.61
CA LYS A 150 8.88 -10.62 -19.02
C LYS A 150 10.24 -10.03 -19.37
N MET A 151 10.83 -9.23 -18.48
CA MET A 151 12.13 -8.59 -18.71
C MET A 151 13.31 -9.57 -18.62
N LEU A 152 13.20 -10.58 -17.77
CA LEU A 152 14.18 -11.67 -17.64
C LEU A 152 13.95 -12.81 -18.63
N HIS A 153 12.82 -12.85 -19.35
CA HIS A 153 12.38 -13.96 -20.18
C HIS A 153 12.25 -15.28 -19.39
N LEU A 154 11.76 -15.19 -18.15
CA LEU A 154 11.57 -16.29 -17.22
C LEU A 154 10.11 -16.36 -16.72
N PRO A 155 9.62 -17.55 -16.34
CA PRO A 155 8.29 -17.67 -15.73
C PRO A 155 8.19 -16.83 -14.45
N PRO A 156 7.01 -16.27 -14.13
CA PRO A 156 6.82 -15.48 -12.91
C PRO A 156 7.14 -16.22 -11.61
N ASP A 157 7.10 -17.55 -11.61
CA ASP A 157 7.39 -18.41 -10.47
C ASP A 157 8.88 -18.80 -10.33
N HIS A 158 9.73 -18.41 -11.27
CA HIS A 158 11.16 -18.66 -11.22
C HIS A 158 11.81 -17.90 -10.05
N ASP A 159 12.73 -18.55 -9.33
CA ASP A 159 13.34 -17.97 -8.12
C ASP A 159 14.05 -16.64 -8.37
N LEU A 160 14.77 -16.50 -9.49
CA LEU A 160 15.40 -15.22 -9.85
C LEU A 160 14.36 -14.09 -10.02
N VAL A 161 13.17 -14.39 -10.56
CA VAL A 161 12.06 -13.43 -10.68
C VAL A 161 11.54 -13.04 -9.31
N ARG A 162 11.36 -14.00 -8.41
CA ARG A 162 10.94 -13.76 -7.03
C ARG A 162 11.96 -12.91 -6.26
N LEU A 163 13.23 -13.28 -6.29
CA LEU A 163 14.32 -12.54 -5.65
C LEU A 163 14.42 -11.11 -6.17
N SER A 164 14.39 -10.93 -7.48
CA SER A 164 14.43 -9.61 -8.10
C SER A 164 13.21 -8.75 -7.72
N THR A 165 12.02 -9.36 -7.68
CA THR A 165 10.80 -8.68 -7.25
C THR A 165 10.89 -8.21 -5.80
N HIS A 166 11.39 -9.06 -4.89
CA HIS A 166 11.60 -8.68 -3.49
C HIS A 166 12.63 -7.55 -3.36
N SER A 167 13.73 -7.58 -4.11
CA SER A 167 14.73 -6.52 -4.11
C SER A 167 14.16 -5.16 -4.51
N VAL A 168 13.29 -5.13 -5.53
CA VAL A 168 12.61 -3.89 -5.96
C VAL A 168 11.63 -3.38 -4.91
N ILE A 169 10.79 -4.26 -4.37
CA ILE A 169 9.81 -3.89 -3.34
C ILE A 169 10.50 -3.39 -2.08
N ALA A 170 11.60 -4.03 -1.65
CA ALA A 170 12.37 -3.63 -0.48
C ALA A 170 12.91 -2.20 -0.60
N GLN A 171 13.43 -1.80 -1.78
CA GLN A 171 13.88 -0.42 -2.03
C GLN A 171 12.74 0.59 -1.84
N VAL A 172 11.54 0.29 -2.36
CA VAL A 172 10.38 1.18 -2.23
C VAL A 172 9.90 1.26 -0.79
N VAL A 173 9.79 0.10 -0.12
CA VAL A 173 9.26 -0.02 1.25
C VAL A 173 10.21 0.61 2.27
N HIS A 174 11.52 0.63 2.00
CA HIS A 174 12.52 1.26 2.85
C HIS A 174 12.20 2.73 3.14
N TYR A 175 11.85 3.51 2.12
CA TYR A 175 11.48 4.93 2.29
C TYR A 175 10.24 5.15 3.17
N ALA A 176 9.35 4.17 3.27
CA ALA A 176 8.19 4.24 4.15
C ALA A 176 8.53 3.83 5.58
N HIS A 177 9.16 2.66 5.74
CA HIS A 177 9.34 2.03 7.03
C HIS A 177 10.58 2.53 7.79
N ALA A 178 11.64 2.89 7.07
CA ALA A 178 12.85 3.45 7.65
C ALA A 178 12.85 4.99 7.70
N ARG A 179 11.70 5.65 7.54
CA ARG A 179 11.59 7.11 7.45
C ARG A 179 12.36 7.84 8.55
N HIS A 180 12.25 7.36 9.78
CA HIS A 180 12.97 7.92 10.93
C HIS A 180 14.49 7.75 10.83
N VAL A 181 14.95 6.61 10.33
CA VAL A 181 16.36 6.34 10.09
C VAL A 181 16.86 7.19 8.92
N VAL A 182 16.11 7.16 7.81
CA VAL A 182 16.44 7.90 6.59
C VAL A 182 16.58 9.41 6.87
N SER A 183 15.66 10.01 7.63
CA SER A 183 15.75 11.44 8.00
C SER A 183 16.93 11.78 8.90
N ARG A 184 17.49 10.82 9.61
CA ARG A 184 18.70 11.01 10.43
C ARG A 184 19.98 10.85 9.62
N VAL A 185 20.00 9.92 8.66
CA VAL A 185 21.17 9.63 7.83
C VAL A 185 21.28 10.60 6.65
N TRP A 186 20.14 11.07 6.19
CA TRP A 186 20.03 12.03 5.08
C TRP A 186 19.04 13.15 5.46
N PRO A 187 19.46 14.14 6.30
CA PRO A 187 18.57 15.19 6.82
C PRO A 187 17.93 16.07 5.75
N GLU A 188 18.61 16.25 4.60
CA GLU A 188 18.16 17.09 3.49
C GLU A 188 17.09 16.40 2.62
N LEU A 189 16.76 15.13 2.90
CA LEU A 189 15.75 14.41 2.16
C LEU A 189 14.34 14.83 2.56
N GLU A 190 13.72 15.67 1.76
CA GLU A 190 12.29 15.98 1.84
C GLU A 190 11.50 15.13 0.87
N LEU A 191 10.53 14.34 1.38
CA LEU A 191 9.67 13.47 0.56
C LEU A 191 8.47 14.25 -0.02
N ASN A 192 8.76 15.32 -0.77
CA ASN A 192 7.77 16.01 -1.59
C ASN A 192 7.49 15.26 -2.91
N PRO A 193 6.43 15.61 -3.67
CA PRO A 193 6.06 14.90 -4.90
C PRO A 193 7.18 14.83 -5.95
N GLU A 194 7.98 15.89 -6.10
CA GLU A 194 9.09 15.93 -7.03
C GLU A 194 10.22 14.98 -6.63
N ARG A 195 10.60 14.99 -5.35
CA ARG A 195 11.61 14.09 -4.81
C ARG A 195 11.15 12.62 -4.87
N ILE A 196 9.88 12.35 -4.64
CA ILE A 196 9.31 11.00 -4.79
C ILE A 196 9.44 10.54 -6.24
N ALA A 197 9.20 11.41 -7.23
CA ALA A 197 9.37 11.07 -8.64
C ALA A 197 10.84 10.79 -8.98
N GLN A 198 11.78 11.57 -8.45
CA GLN A 198 13.23 11.34 -8.61
C GLN A 198 13.65 10.00 -8.02
N ILE A 199 13.21 9.67 -6.80
CA ILE A 199 13.48 8.39 -6.15
C ILE A 199 12.89 7.24 -6.97
N ALA A 200 11.67 7.40 -7.48
CA ALA A 200 11.03 6.38 -8.32
C ALA A 200 11.82 6.10 -9.59
N THR A 201 12.30 7.16 -10.25
CA THR A 201 13.15 7.06 -11.44
C THR A 201 14.46 6.35 -11.11
N HIS A 202 15.13 6.75 -10.01
CA HIS A 202 16.37 6.13 -9.56
C HIS A 202 16.21 4.63 -9.27
N ILE A 203 15.20 4.24 -8.47
CA ILE A 203 14.92 2.83 -8.16
C ILE A 203 14.64 2.04 -9.43
N ALA A 204 13.87 2.62 -10.36
CA ALA A 204 13.56 1.95 -11.62
C ALA A 204 14.81 1.75 -12.48
N ASP A 205 15.64 2.76 -12.65
CA ASP A 205 16.86 2.69 -13.46
C ASP A 205 17.87 1.71 -12.87
N PHE A 206 18.11 1.79 -11.57
CA PHE A 206 18.98 0.87 -10.84
C PHE A 206 18.51 -0.59 -10.98
N SER A 207 17.22 -0.82 -10.78
CA SER A 207 16.62 -2.16 -10.88
C SER A 207 16.65 -2.68 -12.32
N LEU A 208 16.34 -1.85 -13.31
CA LEU A 208 16.38 -2.23 -14.73
C LEU A 208 17.81 -2.57 -15.19
N ALA A 209 18.81 -1.83 -14.72
CA ALA A 209 20.22 -2.15 -15.01
C ALA A 209 20.60 -3.53 -14.45
N GLY A 210 20.23 -3.83 -13.20
CA GLY A 210 20.42 -5.12 -12.58
C GLY A 210 19.72 -6.26 -13.34
N LEU A 211 18.42 -6.07 -13.67
CA LEU A 211 17.65 -7.06 -14.43
C LEU A 211 18.25 -7.35 -15.81
N ARG A 212 18.75 -6.31 -16.51
CA ARG A 212 19.43 -6.49 -17.80
C ARG A 212 20.71 -7.30 -17.68
N HIS A 213 21.45 -7.11 -16.59
CA HIS A 213 22.68 -7.87 -16.34
C HIS A 213 22.37 -9.33 -16.01
N MET A 214 21.33 -9.59 -15.22
CA MET A 214 20.92 -10.94 -14.80
C MET A 214 20.15 -11.73 -15.86
N ALA A 215 19.68 -11.10 -16.95
CA ALA A 215 18.96 -11.80 -18.01
C ALA A 215 19.84 -12.91 -18.62
N PRO A 216 19.29 -14.15 -18.83
CA PRO A 216 20.02 -15.26 -19.45
C PRO A 216 20.66 -14.89 -20.79
N ALA A 217 21.81 -15.49 -21.12
CA ALA A 217 22.57 -15.18 -22.32
C ALA A 217 21.75 -15.27 -23.61
N GLN A 218 20.89 -16.28 -23.72
CA GLN A 218 19.96 -16.47 -24.86
C GLN A 218 18.97 -15.30 -25.05
N ALA A 219 18.57 -14.65 -23.97
CA ALA A 219 17.71 -13.48 -24.01
C ALA A 219 18.50 -12.21 -24.44
N LYS A 220 19.80 -12.14 -24.13
CA LYS A 220 20.68 -11.06 -24.54
C LYS A 220 20.95 -11.07 -26.05
N GLU A 221 21.11 -12.26 -26.65
CA GLU A 221 21.36 -12.43 -28.09
C GLU A 221 20.17 -11.99 -28.95
N ARG A 222 18.94 -12.38 -28.57
CA ARG A 222 17.70 -11.93 -29.25
C ARG A 222 17.51 -10.40 -29.22
N ARG A 223 17.97 -9.73 -28.15
CA ARG A 223 17.85 -8.28 -28.00
C ARG A 223 18.88 -7.50 -28.83
N ASN A 224 20.04 -8.12 -29.12
CA ASN A 224 21.11 -7.54 -29.92
C ASN A 224 20.98 -7.79 -31.43
N GLY A 225 19.85 -8.36 -31.90
CA GLY A 225 19.56 -8.55 -33.32
C GLY A 225 20.47 -9.57 -34.02
N LYS A 226 21.03 -10.53 -33.27
CA LYS A 226 21.93 -11.55 -33.82
C LYS A 226 21.26 -12.91 -34.07
N ILE A 227 19.95 -12.93 -34.35
CA ILE A 227 19.27 -14.06 -35.01
C ILE A 227 18.05 -13.51 -35.75
#